data_8b5cd7a0341274b9aa8f34c542fd7fd9
#
_entry.id   8b5cd7a0341274b9aa8f34c542fd7fd9
#
_cell.length_a   1.000
_cell.length_b   1.000
_cell.length_c   1.000
_cell.angle_alpha   90.00
_cell.angle_beta   90.00
_cell.angle_gamma   90.00
#
_symmetry.space_group_name_H-M   'P 1'
#
loop_
_entity.id
_entity.type
_entity.pdbx_description
1 polymer ?
#
loop_
_entity_poly.entity_id
_entity_poly.type
_entity_poly.pdbx_seq_one_letter_code
_entity_poly.pdbx_strand_id
1 'polypeptide(L)'
;MIGRFQPFHNGHLKLAHQILDDCEVLIIAIGSSQFNYTFSNPFTAGERVSFIHDSLVQDDIELKRVYIIPILNLENNSIWVQHLKSMLPKFDALYTGNKFVVELFSHSSEIFDVRTPKFYDKNNCNGTNIRMNIVMNKEWKDFVPNGVNRIILEVDGIRRIKVLFESQRNGSGEIKQYPDIK
;
A
#
# COMPACT_ATOMS: atom_id res chain seq x y z
N MET A 1 6.46 -0.55 -7.88
CA MET A 1 6.11 -1.28 -6.62
C MET A 1 4.60 -1.39 -6.45
N ILE A 2 4.14 -2.43 -5.73
CA ILE A 2 2.72 -2.62 -5.44
C ILE A 2 2.48 -2.79 -3.94
N GLY A 3 1.38 -2.22 -3.42
CA GLY A 3 1.00 -2.31 -2.01
C GLY A 3 -0.41 -1.80 -1.76
N ARG A 4 -0.96 -2.10 -0.57
CA ARG A 4 -2.26 -1.55 -0.15
C ARG A 4 -2.15 -0.12 0.39
N PHE A 5 -0.99 0.23 0.98
CA PHE A 5 -0.73 1.55 1.55
C PHE A 5 -1.79 2.01 2.58
N GLN A 6 -2.00 1.19 3.59
CA GLN A 6 -3.05 1.37 4.60
C GLN A 6 -2.49 1.55 6.03
N PRO A 7 -1.79 2.67 6.33
CA PRO A 7 -1.44 3.78 5.44
C PRO A 7 -0.12 3.60 4.69
N PHE A 8 0.23 4.56 3.84
CA PHE A 8 1.60 4.74 3.34
C PHE A 8 2.51 5.09 4.53
N HIS A 9 3.73 4.53 4.58
CA HIS A 9 4.63 4.67 5.73
C HIS A 9 6.09 4.86 5.29
N ASN A 10 6.96 5.21 6.23
CA ASN A 10 8.37 5.53 5.95
C ASN A 10 9.13 4.42 5.24
N GLY A 11 8.77 3.15 5.47
CA GLY A 11 9.33 2.02 4.71
C GLY A 11 8.97 2.04 3.23
N HIS A 12 7.76 2.50 2.87
CA HIS A 12 7.35 2.69 1.47
C HIS A 12 8.08 3.86 0.81
N LEU A 13 8.26 4.97 1.55
CA LEU A 13 8.98 6.14 1.05
C LEU A 13 10.45 5.82 0.76
N LYS A 14 11.13 5.11 1.68
CA LYS A 14 12.50 4.62 1.47
C LYS A 14 12.60 3.67 0.27
N LEU A 15 11.59 2.82 0.06
CA LEU A 15 11.54 1.96 -1.12
C LEU A 15 11.36 2.78 -2.40
N ALA A 16 10.56 3.86 -2.37
CA ALA A 16 10.41 4.74 -3.54
C ALA A 16 11.75 5.36 -3.94
N HIS A 17 12.56 5.84 -3.00
CA HIS A 17 13.92 6.31 -3.25
C HIS A 17 14.79 5.21 -3.86
N GLN A 18 14.84 4.02 -3.23
CA GLN A 18 15.63 2.91 -3.74
C GLN A 18 15.29 2.57 -5.20
N ILE A 19 14.01 2.60 -5.56
CA ILE A 19 13.60 2.31 -6.94
C ILE A 19 14.01 3.44 -7.88
N LEU A 20 13.88 4.70 -7.46
CA LEU A 20 14.26 5.87 -8.29
C LEU A 20 15.77 6.07 -8.42
N ASP A 21 16.57 5.47 -7.54
CA ASP A 21 18.02 5.35 -7.69
C ASP A 21 18.40 4.33 -8.78
N ASP A 22 17.60 3.25 -8.90
CA ASP A 22 17.83 2.15 -9.84
C ASP A 22 17.11 2.34 -11.19
N CYS A 23 16.04 3.13 -11.25
CA CYS A 23 15.12 3.24 -12.37
C CYS A 23 14.75 4.70 -12.68
N GLU A 24 14.50 5.00 -13.96
CA GLU A 24 14.09 6.36 -14.38
C GLU A 24 12.68 6.73 -13.91
N VAL A 25 11.77 5.74 -13.88
CA VAL A 25 10.36 5.94 -13.57
C VAL A 25 9.90 4.94 -12.52
N LEU A 26 9.11 5.42 -11.57
CA LEU A 26 8.45 4.62 -10.53
C LEU A 26 6.95 4.50 -10.81
N ILE A 27 6.44 3.29 -10.86
CA ILE A 27 5.00 3.02 -10.82
C ILE A 27 4.62 2.53 -9.42
N ILE A 28 3.72 3.25 -8.75
CA ILE A 28 3.13 2.88 -7.46
C ILE A 28 1.71 2.39 -7.71
N ALA A 29 1.55 1.08 -7.72
CA ALA A 29 0.25 0.43 -7.89
C ALA A 29 -0.44 0.28 -6.54
N ILE A 30 -1.57 0.97 -6.33
CA ILE A 30 -2.38 0.88 -5.11
C ILE A 30 -3.33 -0.29 -5.24
N GLY A 31 -2.95 -1.46 -4.71
CA GLY A 31 -3.77 -2.66 -4.74
C GLY A 31 -5.04 -2.55 -3.89
N SER A 32 -6.02 -3.41 -4.23
CA SER A 32 -7.30 -3.47 -3.51
C SER A 32 -7.98 -2.10 -3.42
N SER A 33 -8.00 -1.36 -4.53
CA SER A 33 -8.46 0.04 -4.56
C SER A 33 -9.96 0.18 -4.24
N GLN A 34 -10.77 -0.84 -4.52
CA GLN A 34 -12.19 -0.88 -4.23
C GLN A 34 -12.52 -1.07 -2.74
N PHE A 35 -11.57 -1.56 -1.93
CA PHE A 35 -11.82 -1.82 -0.52
C PHE A 35 -11.49 -0.62 0.35
N ASN A 36 -12.46 -0.25 1.21
CA ASN A 36 -12.35 0.82 2.18
C ASN A 36 -13.28 0.55 3.37
N TYR A 37 -13.17 1.38 4.41
CA TYR A 37 -14.02 1.30 5.61
C TYR A 37 -14.06 -0.08 6.27
N THR A 38 -12.93 -0.83 6.21
CA THR A 38 -12.68 -2.01 7.02
C THR A 38 -11.43 -1.78 7.87
N PHE A 39 -11.23 -2.54 8.94
CA PHE A 39 -10.02 -2.36 9.76
C PHE A 39 -8.72 -2.62 8.97
N SER A 40 -8.74 -3.61 8.07
CA SER A 40 -7.58 -3.90 7.20
C SER A 40 -7.41 -2.88 6.07
N ASN A 41 -8.47 -2.19 5.66
CA ASN A 41 -8.46 -1.16 4.62
C ASN A 41 -9.29 0.06 5.06
N PRO A 42 -8.83 0.85 6.05
CA PRO A 42 -9.62 1.97 6.57
C PRO A 42 -9.74 3.15 5.61
N PHE A 43 -8.79 3.28 4.69
CA PHE A 43 -8.68 4.43 3.80
C PHE A 43 -9.13 4.12 2.38
N THR A 44 -9.81 5.08 1.76
CA THR A 44 -10.24 5.02 0.34
C THR A 44 -9.04 5.06 -0.61
N ALA A 45 -9.27 4.72 -1.88
CA ALA A 45 -8.23 4.85 -2.90
C ALA A 45 -7.74 6.31 -3.05
N GLY A 46 -8.66 7.28 -3.02
CA GLY A 46 -8.32 8.71 -3.11
C GLY A 46 -7.45 9.18 -1.95
N GLU A 47 -7.80 8.81 -0.70
CA GLU A 47 -6.99 9.14 0.47
C GLU A 47 -5.59 8.54 0.37
N ARG A 48 -5.46 7.31 -0.13
CA ARG A 48 -4.16 6.65 -0.34
C ARG A 48 -3.32 7.31 -1.45
N VAL A 49 -3.97 7.78 -2.52
CA VAL A 49 -3.31 8.60 -3.54
C VAL A 49 -2.75 9.87 -2.92
N SER A 50 -3.55 10.57 -2.09
CA SER A 50 -3.10 11.79 -1.39
C SER A 50 -1.96 11.51 -0.41
N PHE A 51 -2.00 10.40 0.35
CA PHE A 51 -0.89 9.98 1.22
C PHE A 51 0.42 9.86 0.45
N ILE A 52 0.39 9.16 -0.69
CA ILE A 52 1.57 8.91 -1.51
C ILE A 52 2.05 10.22 -2.13
N HIS A 53 1.15 10.94 -2.82
CA HIS A 53 1.47 12.19 -3.49
C HIS A 53 2.15 13.19 -2.56
N ASP A 54 1.51 13.49 -1.41
CA ASP A 54 2.05 14.47 -0.46
C ASP A 54 3.37 14.02 0.16
N SER A 55 3.52 12.71 0.42
CA SER A 55 4.78 12.19 0.94
C SER A 55 5.93 12.35 -0.06
N LEU A 56 5.67 12.11 -1.35
CA LEU A 56 6.68 12.26 -2.40
C LEU A 56 7.05 13.73 -2.60
N VAL A 57 6.06 14.64 -2.59
CA VAL A 57 6.30 16.09 -2.72
C VAL A 57 7.13 16.63 -1.55
N GLN A 58 6.79 16.23 -0.31
CA GLN A 58 7.51 16.68 0.89
C GLN A 58 8.94 16.16 0.97
N ASP A 59 9.25 15.09 0.25
CA ASP A 59 10.57 14.45 0.21
C ASP A 59 11.31 14.76 -1.10
N ASP A 60 10.91 15.86 -1.79
CA ASP A 60 11.51 16.40 -3.00
C ASP A 60 11.61 15.40 -4.17
N ILE A 61 10.75 14.38 -4.20
CA ILE A 61 10.69 13.45 -5.33
C ILE A 61 9.96 14.09 -6.52
N GLU A 62 10.61 14.11 -7.67
CA GLU A 62 10.04 14.64 -8.91
C GLU A 62 8.83 13.83 -9.39
N LEU A 63 7.62 14.36 -9.22
CA LEU A 63 6.38 13.69 -9.60
C LEU A 63 6.29 13.32 -11.08
N LYS A 64 7.01 14.01 -11.98
CA LYS A 64 7.09 13.63 -13.41
C LYS A 64 7.67 12.24 -13.64
N ARG A 65 8.40 11.70 -12.65
CA ARG A 65 8.98 10.35 -12.65
C ARG A 65 8.08 9.32 -11.99
N VAL A 66 6.87 9.68 -11.52
CA VAL A 66 6.04 8.78 -10.71
C VAL A 66 4.63 8.68 -11.27
N TYR A 67 4.16 7.45 -11.46
CA TYR A 67 2.75 7.13 -11.68
C TYR A 67 2.15 6.56 -10.41
N ILE A 68 1.02 7.09 -9.95
CA ILE A 68 0.26 6.56 -8.81
C ILE A 68 -1.07 6.04 -9.35
N ILE A 69 -1.23 4.72 -9.38
CA ILE A 69 -2.35 4.08 -10.10
C ILE A 69 -3.12 3.15 -9.17
N PRO A 70 -4.39 3.45 -8.83
CA PRO A 70 -5.26 2.53 -8.11
C PRO A 70 -5.63 1.32 -8.98
N ILE A 71 -5.46 0.11 -8.41
CA ILE A 71 -5.73 -1.16 -9.09
C ILE A 71 -6.81 -1.93 -8.33
N LEU A 72 -7.83 -2.37 -9.07
CA LEU A 72 -8.85 -3.26 -8.53
C LEU A 72 -8.24 -4.64 -8.23
N ASN A 73 -8.65 -5.23 -7.12
CA ASN A 73 -8.31 -6.61 -6.83
C ASN A 73 -9.25 -7.56 -7.59
N LEU A 74 -8.71 -8.66 -8.11
CA LEU A 74 -9.49 -9.71 -8.75
C LEU A 74 -9.62 -10.92 -7.80
N GLU A 75 -10.76 -11.61 -7.88
CA GLU A 75 -10.96 -12.88 -7.15
C GLU A 75 -10.13 -14.02 -7.79
N ASN A 76 -9.96 -13.99 -9.12
CA ASN A 76 -9.19 -14.99 -9.85
C ASN A 76 -7.71 -14.59 -9.97
N ASN A 77 -6.88 -15.18 -9.13
CA ASN A 77 -5.44 -14.91 -9.10
C ASN A 77 -4.70 -15.41 -10.36
N SER A 78 -5.23 -16.38 -11.10
CA SER A 78 -4.55 -16.90 -12.30
C SER A 78 -4.43 -15.89 -13.44
N ILE A 79 -5.29 -14.88 -13.46
CA ILE A 79 -5.26 -13.79 -14.45
C ILE A 79 -4.72 -12.47 -13.87
N TRP A 80 -4.25 -12.47 -12.62
CA TRP A 80 -3.90 -11.26 -11.90
C TRP A 80 -2.73 -10.50 -12.56
N VAL A 81 -1.71 -11.19 -13.05
CA VAL A 81 -0.55 -10.56 -13.73
C VAL A 81 -1.00 -9.87 -15.02
N GLN A 82 -1.87 -10.50 -15.81
CA GLN A 82 -2.41 -9.90 -17.04
C GLN A 82 -3.30 -8.70 -16.73
N HIS A 83 -4.09 -8.78 -15.65
CA HIS A 83 -4.86 -7.64 -15.17
C HIS A 83 -3.96 -6.45 -14.79
N LEU A 84 -2.90 -6.68 -14.03
CA LEU A 84 -1.91 -5.64 -13.72
C LEU A 84 -1.34 -5.00 -14.98
N LYS A 85 -0.94 -5.80 -15.96
CA LYS A 85 -0.40 -5.31 -17.25
C LYS A 85 -1.41 -4.46 -18.02
N SER A 86 -2.69 -4.79 -17.95
CA SER A 86 -3.74 -4.00 -18.62
C SER A 86 -4.02 -2.66 -17.96
N MET A 87 -3.69 -2.53 -16.66
CA MET A 87 -3.97 -1.33 -15.85
C MET A 87 -2.76 -0.40 -15.69
N LEU A 88 -1.55 -0.90 -15.93
CA LEU A 88 -0.30 -0.17 -15.72
C LEU A 88 0.39 0.18 -17.03
N PRO A 89 1.14 1.29 -17.10
CA PRO A 89 2.14 1.48 -18.14
C PRO A 89 3.10 0.28 -18.19
N LYS A 90 3.74 0.06 -19.35
CA LYS A 90 4.77 -0.96 -19.46
C LYS A 90 5.84 -0.75 -18.39
N PHE A 91 6.24 -1.84 -17.73
CA PHE A 91 7.29 -1.83 -16.70
C PHE A 91 8.28 -2.98 -16.94
N ASP A 92 9.53 -2.76 -16.53
CA ASP A 92 10.64 -3.67 -16.76
C ASP A 92 10.98 -4.47 -15.50
N ALA A 93 10.76 -3.89 -14.30
CA ALA A 93 11.07 -4.52 -13.03
C ALA A 93 9.93 -4.39 -12.02
N LEU A 94 9.76 -5.40 -11.18
CA LEU A 94 8.85 -5.41 -10.05
C LEU A 94 9.62 -5.48 -8.73
N TYR A 95 9.46 -4.48 -7.87
CA TYR A 95 9.98 -4.51 -6.51
C TYR A 95 8.89 -4.98 -5.54
N THR A 96 9.06 -6.16 -4.96
CA THR A 96 8.13 -6.73 -3.99
C THR A 96 8.83 -7.62 -2.97
N GLY A 97 8.38 -7.55 -1.72
CA GLY A 97 8.76 -8.51 -0.67
C GLY A 97 7.65 -9.50 -0.33
N ASN A 98 6.54 -9.44 -1.06
CA ASN A 98 5.42 -10.36 -0.88
C ASN A 98 5.65 -11.64 -1.68
N LYS A 99 5.88 -12.75 -0.98
CA LYS A 99 6.13 -14.07 -1.59
C LYS A 99 4.98 -14.52 -2.50
N PHE A 100 3.73 -14.19 -2.16
CA PHE A 100 2.57 -14.51 -3.00
C PHE A 100 2.62 -13.76 -4.33
N VAL A 101 2.99 -12.48 -4.33
CA VAL A 101 3.17 -11.71 -5.57
C VAL A 101 4.30 -12.29 -6.42
N VAL A 102 5.43 -12.67 -5.79
CA VAL A 102 6.53 -13.37 -6.49
C VAL A 102 6.02 -14.64 -7.17
N GLU A 103 5.24 -15.45 -6.44
CA GLU A 103 4.66 -16.69 -6.96
C GLU A 103 3.73 -16.43 -8.17
N LEU A 104 2.86 -15.43 -8.11
CA LEU A 104 1.99 -15.08 -9.25
C LEU A 104 2.79 -14.70 -10.50
N PHE A 105 3.89 -13.96 -10.33
CA PHE A 105 4.75 -13.57 -11.46
C PHE A 105 5.57 -14.76 -12.00
N SER A 106 5.96 -15.71 -11.15
CA SER A 106 6.70 -16.91 -11.58
C SER A 106 5.87 -17.84 -12.48
N HIS A 107 4.54 -17.80 -12.34
CA HIS A 107 3.60 -18.56 -13.18
C HIS A 107 3.17 -17.81 -14.46
N SER A 108 3.65 -16.59 -14.65
CA SER A 108 3.40 -15.85 -15.89
C SER A 108 4.15 -16.48 -17.06
N SER A 109 3.56 -16.45 -18.25
CA SER A 109 4.22 -16.85 -19.49
C SER A 109 5.37 -15.93 -19.90
N GLU A 110 5.48 -14.76 -19.28
CA GLU A 110 6.52 -13.79 -19.52
C GLU A 110 7.54 -13.77 -18.36
N ILE A 111 8.79 -13.52 -18.68
CA ILE A 111 9.87 -13.37 -17.70
C ILE A 111 9.87 -11.93 -17.20
N PHE A 112 9.73 -11.75 -15.88
CA PHE A 112 9.81 -10.45 -15.22
C PHE A 112 11.05 -10.37 -14.34
N ASP A 113 11.68 -9.21 -14.29
CA ASP A 113 12.73 -8.89 -13.32
C ASP A 113 12.08 -8.59 -11.97
N VAL A 114 12.00 -9.61 -11.12
CA VAL A 114 11.40 -9.48 -9.77
C VAL A 114 12.50 -9.28 -8.75
N ARG A 115 12.55 -8.09 -8.15
CA ARG A 115 13.57 -7.65 -7.20
C ARG A 115 13.01 -7.62 -5.78
N THR A 116 13.76 -8.18 -4.83
CA THR A 116 13.43 -8.07 -3.41
C THR A 116 13.98 -6.74 -2.87
N PRO A 117 13.12 -5.85 -2.34
CA PRO A 117 13.58 -4.58 -1.80
C PRO A 117 14.38 -4.77 -0.51
N LYS A 118 15.28 -3.83 -0.21
CA LYS A 118 15.84 -3.71 1.13
C LYS A 118 14.73 -3.25 2.07
N PHE A 119 14.44 -4.02 3.12
CA PHE A 119 13.44 -3.64 4.11
C PHE A 119 14.06 -2.79 5.21
N TYR A 120 13.43 -1.66 5.50
CA TYR A 120 13.78 -0.78 6.59
C TYR A 120 12.75 -0.92 7.71
N ASP A 121 13.21 -1.26 8.91
CA ASP A 121 12.41 -1.36 10.13
C ASP A 121 11.06 -2.06 9.92
N LYS A 122 11.12 -3.33 9.50
CA LYS A 122 9.95 -4.13 9.13
C LYS A 122 8.93 -4.29 10.27
N ASN A 123 9.37 -4.17 11.51
CA ASN A 123 8.52 -4.32 12.69
C ASN A 123 7.67 -3.06 12.94
N ASN A 124 8.22 -1.89 12.73
CA ASN A 124 7.54 -0.61 12.99
C ASN A 124 6.93 -0.01 11.72
N CYS A 125 7.64 -0.06 10.59
CA CYS A 125 7.15 0.37 9.29
C CYS A 125 6.25 -0.68 8.63
N ASN A 126 5.07 -0.94 9.24
CA ASN A 126 4.10 -1.93 8.82
C ASN A 126 2.69 -1.39 9.06
N GLY A 127 1.87 -1.33 8.02
CA GLY A 127 0.53 -0.72 8.09
C GLY A 127 -0.37 -1.35 9.16
N THR A 128 -0.27 -2.67 9.41
CA THR A 128 -1.03 -3.33 10.48
C THR A 128 -0.60 -2.85 11.86
N ASN A 129 0.72 -2.78 12.12
CA ASN A 129 1.24 -2.32 13.41
C ASN A 129 0.91 -0.84 13.64
N ILE A 130 0.98 0.00 12.60
CA ILE A 130 0.59 1.42 12.69
C ILE A 130 -0.89 1.53 13.07
N ARG A 131 -1.80 0.78 12.43
CA ARG A 131 -3.22 0.79 12.79
C ARG A 131 -3.46 0.29 14.22
N MET A 132 -2.75 -0.76 14.65
CA MET A 132 -2.84 -1.25 16.03
C MET A 132 -2.31 -0.25 17.05
N ASN A 133 -1.24 0.47 16.74
CA ASN A 133 -0.74 1.54 17.60
C ASN A 133 -1.77 2.65 17.76
N ILE A 134 -2.47 3.04 16.69
CA ILE A 134 -3.59 4.01 16.74
C ILE A 134 -4.70 3.50 17.67
N VAL A 135 -5.12 2.24 17.54
CA VAL A 135 -6.14 1.62 18.40
C VAL A 135 -5.73 1.65 19.87
N MET A 136 -4.47 1.34 20.14
CA MET A 136 -3.91 1.25 21.52
C MET A 136 -3.45 2.59 22.08
N ASN A 137 -3.66 3.71 21.39
CA ASN A 137 -3.15 5.05 21.74
C ASN A 137 -1.61 5.08 21.97
N LYS A 138 -0.87 4.24 21.23
CA LYS A 138 0.58 4.22 21.20
C LYS A 138 1.13 5.14 20.10
N GLU A 139 2.43 5.44 20.17
CA GLU A 139 3.10 6.25 19.16
C GLU A 139 3.04 5.54 17.77
N TRP A 140 2.64 6.29 16.76
CA TRP A 140 2.53 5.83 15.37
C TRP A 140 2.99 6.88 14.37
N LYS A 141 3.03 8.16 14.76
CA LYS A 141 3.32 9.28 13.86
C LYS A 141 4.73 9.20 13.29
N ASP A 142 5.69 8.74 14.07
CA ASP A 142 7.09 8.61 13.68
C ASP A 142 7.31 7.54 12.58
N PHE A 143 6.31 6.69 12.34
CA PHE A 143 6.39 5.62 11.33
C PHE A 143 5.79 6.00 9.98
N VAL A 144 5.17 7.17 9.88
CA VAL A 144 4.54 7.69 8.66
C VAL A 144 5.14 9.03 8.26
N PRO A 145 5.18 9.39 6.96
CA PRO A 145 5.52 10.75 6.54
C PRO A 145 4.57 11.79 7.13
N ASN A 146 5.04 13.03 7.29
CA ASN A 146 4.24 14.11 7.86
C ASN A 146 2.93 14.38 7.08
N GLY A 147 2.95 14.29 5.75
CA GLY A 147 1.76 14.42 4.90
C GLY A 147 0.70 13.37 5.21
N VAL A 148 1.12 12.13 5.45
CA VAL A 148 0.22 11.03 5.83
C VAL A 148 -0.39 11.31 7.21
N ASN A 149 0.41 11.74 8.19
CA ASN A 149 -0.08 12.10 9.52
C ASN A 149 -1.15 13.21 9.41
N ARG A 150 -0.85 14.29 8.67
CA ARG A 150 -1.78 15.40 8.44
C ARG A 150 -3.10 14.92 7.85
N ILE A 151 -3.06 14.16 6.76
CA ILE A 151 -4.27 13.68 6.09
C ILE A 151 -5.07 12.72 6.98
N ILE A 152 -4.42 11.83 7.74
CA ILE A 152 -5.12 10.96 8.71
C ILE A 152 -5.92 11.79 9.72
N LEU A 153 -5.39 12.92 10.18
CA LEU A 153 -6.10 13.82 11.09
C LEU A 153 -7.26 14.55 10.37
N GLU A 154 -7.04 15.06 9.18
CA GLU A 154 -8.05 15.78 8.38
C GLU A 154 -9.28 14.92 8.04
N VAL A 155 -9.08 13.61 7.75
CA VAL A 155 -10.18 12.69 7.41
C VAL A 155 -10.78 11.97 8.61
N ASP A 156 -10.43 12.40 9.83
CA ASP A 156 -10.82 11.74 11.09
C ASP A 156 -10.46 10.23 11.12
N GLY A 157 -9.31 9.91 10.53
CA GLY A 157 -8.84 8.54 10.34
C GLY A 157 -8.57 7.80 11.63
N ILE A 158 -8.18 8.52 12.71
CA ILE A 158 -7.97 7.92 14.05
C ILE A 158 -9.27 7.33 14.58
N ARG A 159 -10.34 8.13 14.60
CA ARG A 159 -11.66 7.66 15.06
C ARG A 159 -12.17 6.54 14.16
N ARG A 160 -12.05 6.70 12.84
CA ARG A 160 -12.43 5.69 11.85
C ARG A 160 -11.78 4.34 12.13
N ILE A 161 -10.46 4.29 12.33
CA ILE A 161 -9.73 3.04 12.61
C ILE A 161 -10.23 2.39 13.90
N LYS A 162 -10.44 3.17 14.97
CA LYS A 162 -10.94 2.64 16.25
C LYS A 162 -12.34 2.05 16.13
N VAL A 163 -13.27 2.76 15.48
CA VAL A 163 -14.64 2.28 15.23
C VAL A 163 -14.64 1.00 14.41
N LEU A 164 -13.84 0.93 13.35
CA LEU A 164 -13.75 -0.26 12.51
C LEU A 164 -13.15 -1.46 13.26
N PHE A 165 -12.19 -1.23 14.15
CA PHE A 165 -11.63 -2.28 15.00
C PHE A 165 -12.68 -2.83 15.98
N GLU A 166 -13.45 -1.98 16.63
CA GLU A 166 -14.52 -2.37 17.55
C GLU A 166 -15.62 -3.14 16.83
N SER A 167 -16.04 -2.67 15.66
CA SER A 167 -17.06 -3.34 14.83
C SER A 167 -16.65 -4.76 14.43
N GLN A 168 -15.37 -4.94 14.07
CA GLN A 168 -14.85 -6.28 13.75
C GLN A 168 -14.85 -7.22 14.95
N ARG A 169 -14.55 -6.72 16.16
CA ARG A 169 -14.55 -7.53 17.39
C ARG A 169 -15.93 -7.97 17.83
N ASN A 170 -16.94 -7.12 17.63
CA ASN A 170 -18.30 -7.35 18.12
C ASN A 170 -19.13 -8.23 17.18
N GLY A 171 -18.57 -8.76 16.11
CA GLY A 171 -19.27 -9.65 15.16
C GLY A 171 -20.42 -8.97 14.39
N SER A 172 -20.60 -7.67 14.54
CA SER A 172 -21.62 -6.88 13.86
C SER A 172 -21.14 -6.39 12.50
N GLY A 173 -20.94 -7.34 11.59
CA GLY A 173 -20.59 -7.04 10.22
C GLY A 173 -19.92 -8.24 9.57
N GLU A 174 -20.72 -9.18 9.03
CA GLU A 174 -20.25 -10.08 7.99
C GLU A 174 -19.91 -9.28 6.73
N ILE A 175 -18.84 -8.50 6.80
CA ILE A 175 -18.12 -8.13 5.59
C ILE A 175 -17.26 -9.34 5.29
N LYS A 176 -17.61 -10.08 4.23
CA LYS A 176 -16.79 -11.18 3.72
C LYS A 176 -15.34 -10.74 3.70
N GLN A 177 -14.52 -11.30 4.59
CA GLN A 177 -13.09 -11.13 4.56
C GLN A 177 -12.60 -11.81 3.30
N TYR A 178 -12.22 -11.01 2.31
CA TYR A 178 -11.35 -11.52 1.26
C TYR A 178 -10.03 -11.88 1.93
N PRO A 179 -9.47 -13.06 1.61
CA PRO A 179 -8.26 -13.54 2.27
C PRO A 179 -7.17 -12.48 2.17
N ASP A 180 -6.56 -12.18 3.31
CA ASP A 180 -5.39 -11.31 3.37
C ASP A 180 -4.33 -11.88 2.42
N ILE A 181 -4.00 -11.12 1.40
CA ILE A 181 -2.76 -11.32 0.65
C ILE A 181 -1.64 -10.96 1.64
N LYS A 182 -1.19 -11.99 2.38
CA LYS A 182 -0.09 -11.87 3.34
C LYS A 182 1.23 -11.62 2.63
#